data_733aed5e11cb4bd6bdf4ade8c25031ee
#
_entry.id   733aed5e11cb4bd6bdf4ade8c25031ee
#
_cell.length_a   1.000
_cell.length_b   1.000
_cell.length_c   1.000
_cell.angle_alpha   90.00
_cell.angle_beta   90.00
_cell.angle_gamma   90.00
#
_symmetry.space_group_name_H-M   'P 1'
#
loop_
_entity.id
_entity.type
_entity.pdbx_description
1 polymer ?
#
loop_
_entity_poly.entity_id
_entity_poly.type
_entity_poly.pdbx_seq_one_letter_code
_entity_poly.pdbx_strand_id
1 'polypeptide(L)'
;KKVIDFMKKILSCFLVCAFLCTGLYGCGSKKTELIEEAKDLTLSQEISITPEQNDYGIPAYNFLKHIQSNYPGRVAGTEKETEMAVFILSVLLNGGYAESDIAIESFEIDDFTPMMDEAIQNVFDGGEKSNSSQNILITKKGESEKTIIVGAHYDSAGTHGVDDNGSGVSVALENALRMVNTPTYYTIQYVF
;
A
#
# COMPACT_ATOMS: atom_id res chain seq x y z
N LYS A 1 38.31 -37.51 -13.75
CA LYS A 1 38.59 -36.17 -13.14
C LYS A 1 37.88 -35.05 -13.86
N LYS A 2 38.02 -34.89 -15.19
CA LYS A 2 37.35 -33.79 -15.99
C LYS A 2 35.84 -33.84 -15.96
N VAL A 3 35.18 -35.01 -15.88
CA VAL A 3 33.73 -35.15 -15.83
C VAL A 3 33.17 -34.71 -14.47
N ILE A 4 33.86 -35.01 -13.38
CA ILE A 4 33.48 -34.63 -12.01
C ILE A 4 33.58 -33.09 -11.84
N ASP A 5 34.63 -32.46 -12.41
CA ASP A 5 34.78 -31.01 -12.38
C ASP A 5 33.71 -30.27 -13.23
N PHE A 6 33.30 -30.87 -14.34
CA PHE A 6 32.22 -30.36 -15.18
C PHE A 6 30.86 -30.45 -14.47
N MET A 7 30.55 -31.59 -13.83
CA MET A 7 29.34 -31.78 -13.04
C MET A 7 29.25 -30.82 -11.82
N LYS A 8 30.38 -30.55 -11.15
CA LYS A 8 30.42 -29.57 -10.04
C LYS A 8 30.16 -28.15 -10.51
N LYS A 9 30.62 -27.75 -11.71
CA LYS A 9 30.34 -26.44 -12.28
C LYS A 9 28.87 -26.29 -12.67
N ILE A 10 28.23 -27.33 -13.22
CA ILE A 10 26.81 -27.34 -13.56
C ILE A 10 25.98 -27.26 -12.27
N LEU A 11 26.32 -28.03 -11.23
CA LEU A 11 25.60 -28.00 -9.95
C LEU A 11 25.76 -26.67 -9.24
N SER A 12 26.92 -26.00 -9.34
CA SER A 12 27.14 -24.66 -8.80
C SER A 12 26.34 -23.60 -9.56
N CYS A 13 26.21 -23.68 -10.88
CA CYS A 13 25.34 -22.79 -11.67
C CYS A 13 23.85 -22.98 -11.32
N PHE A 14 23.39 -24.20 -11.13
CA PHE A 14 22.01 -24.45 -10.72
C PHE A 14 21.70 -23.95 -9.31
N LEU A 15 22.64 -24.05 -8.35
CA LEU A 15 22.48 -23.47 -7.01
C LEU A 15 22.44 -21.93 -7.03
N VAL A 16 23.28 -21.29 -7.85
CA VAL A 16 23.30 -19.82 -7.97
C VAL A 16 22.03 -19.31 -8.68
N CYS A 17 21.55 -20.01 -9.71
CA CYS A 17 20.26 -19.66 -10.33
C CYS A 17 19.06 -19.89 -9.39
N ALA A 18 19.08 -20.93 -8.55
CA ALA A 18 18.01 -21.13 -7.57
C ALA A 18 18.01 -20.03 -6.48
N PHE A 19 19.18 -19.54 -6.06
CA PHE A 19 19.27 -18.45 -5.08
C PHE A 19 18.89 -17.08 -5.66
N LEU A 20 19.14 -16.85 -6.97
CA LEU A 20 18.71 -15.62 -7.65
C LEU A 20 17.19 -15.59 -7.93
N CYS A 21 16.56 -16.75 -8.07
CA CYS A 21 15.09 -16.82 -8.23
C CYS A 21 14.33 -16.62 -6.92
N THR A 22 14.88 -16.97 -5.76
CA THR A 22 14.18 -16.79 -4.46
C THR A 22 14.15 -15.34 -3.98
N GLY A 23 15.09 -14.49 -4.41
CA GLY A 23 15.09 -13.05 -4.09
C GLY A 23 14.11 -12.20 -4.90
N LEU A 24 13.61 -12.72 -6.05
CA LEU A 24 12.63 -12.04 -6.89
C LEU A 24 11.17 -12.44 -6.61
N TYR A 25 10.95 -13.54 -5.89
CA TYR A 25 9.60 -14.02 -5.58
C TYR A 25 8.93 -13.28 -4.40
N GLY A 26 9.70 -12.65 -3.51
CA GLY A 26 9.14 -12.02 -2.31
C GLY A 26 8.28 -10.76 -2.62
N CYS A 27 8.77 -9.88 -3.46
CA CYS A 27 8.08 -8.62 -3.74
C CYS A 27 6.90 -8.78 -4.73
N GLY A 28 7.01 -9.72 -5.68
CA GLY A 28 5.93 -10.04 -6.63
C GLY A 28 4.74 -10.76 -5.97
N SER A 29 4.98 -11.59 -4.95
CA SER A 29 3.92 -12.34 -4.26
C SER A 29 3.05 -11.42 -3.39
N LYS A 30 3.63 -10.52 -2.60
CA LYS A 30 2.90 -9.59 -1.72
C LYS A 30 2.03 -8.61 -2.52
N LYS A 31 2.55 -8.06 -3.62
CA LYS A 31 1.75 -7.21 -4.52
C LYS A 31 0.55 -7.97 -5.07
N THR A 32 0.73 -9.19 -5.55
CA THR A 32 -0.34 -10.01 -6.12
C THR A 32 -1.40 -10.32 -5.07
N GLU A 33 -0.99 -10.70 -3.87
CA GLU A 33 -1.89 -11.00 -2.75
C GLU A 33 -2.75 -9.79 -2.39
N LEU A 34 -2.15 -8.64 -2.10
CA LEU A 34 -2.87 -7.42 -1.75
C LEU A 34 -3.82 -6.94 -2.87
N ILE A 35 -3.43 -7.09 -4.14
CA ILE A 35 -4.29 -6.73 -5.28
C ILE A 35 -5.48 -7.67 -5.40
N GLU A 36 -5.30 -8.98 -5.24
CA GLU A 36 -6.41 -9.92 -5.29
C GLU A 36 -7.40 -9.69 -4.13
N GLU A 37 -6.91 -9.49 -2.91
CA GLU A 37 -7.76 -9.11 -1.78
C GLU A 37 -8.51 -7.79 -2.03
N ALA A 38 -7.85 -6.80 -2.63
CA ALA A 38 -8.45 -5.51 -2.96
C ALA A 38 -9.57 -5.62 -4.02
N LYS A 39 -9.45 -6.54 -4.97
CA LYS A 39 -10.49 -6.80 -5.97
C LYS A 39 -11.71 -7.50 -5.36
N ASP A 40 -11.49 -8.35 -4.37
CA ASP A 40 -12.55 -9.09 -3.69
C ASP A 40 -13.27 -8.23 -2.63
N LEU A 41 -12.66 -7.11 -2.21
CA LEU A 41 -13.24 -6.22 -1.22
C LEU A 41 -14.45 -5.47 -1.79
N THR A 42 -15.62 -5.69 -1.18
CA THR A 42 -16.83 -4.93 -1.50
C THR A 42 -16.84 -3.60 -0.76
N LEU A 43 -16.70 -2.49 -1.50
CA LEU A 43 -16.78 -1.16 -0.94
C LEU A 43 -18.22 -0.84 -0.49
N SER A 44 -18.36 -0.14 0.64
CA SER A 44 -19.67 0.31 1.12
C SER A 44 -20.27 1.36 0.16
N GLN A 45 -21.61 1.47 0.14
CA GLN A 45 -22.33 2.41 -0.73
C GLN A 45 -21.99 3.88 -0.44
N GLU A 46 -21.45 4.19 0.74
CA GLU A 46 -21.04 5.55 1.10
C GLU A 46 -19.70 5.95 0.48
N ILE A 47 -18.93 4.97 -0.04
CA ILE A 47 -17.65 5.19 -0.69
C ILE A 47 -17.87 5.53 -2.16
N SER A 48 -17.74 6.79 -2.50
CA SER A 48 -17.82 7.26 -3.90
C SER A 48 -16.46 7.12 -4.58
N ILE A 49 -16.37 6.23 -5.57
CA ILE A 49 -15.19 6.05 -6.43
C ILE A 49 -15.22 6.95 -7.68
N THR A 50 -16.35 7.64 -7.91
CA THR A 50 -16.54 8.58 -9.01
C THR A 50 -17.01 9.92 -8.45
N PRO A 51 -16.09 10.78 -7.93
CA PRO A 51 -16.43 12.07 -7.37
C PRO A 51 -17.14 12.97 -8.41
N GLU A 52 -18.24 13.60 -8.03
CA GLU A 52 -18.91 14.57 -8.87
C GLU A 52 -18.13 15.88 -8.95
N GLN A 53 -18.41 16.70 -9.97
CA GLN A 53 -17.64 17.91 -10.24
C GLN A 53 -17.68 18.94 -9.09
N ASN A 54 -18.78 19.00 -8.34
CA ASN A 54 -19.03 20.04 -7.35
C ASN A 54 -19.09 19.55 -5.90
N ASP A 55 -18.68 18.31 -5.64
CA ASP A 55 -18.73 17.70 -4.30
C ASP A 55 -17.36 17.62 -3.61
N TYR A 56 -16.50 18.60 -3.85
CA TYR A 56 -15.16 18.64 -3.26
C TYR A 56 -15.18 18.47 -1.74
N GLY A 57 -14.37 17.53 -1.25
CA GLY A 57 -14.25 17.19 0.16
C GLY A 57 -15.33 16.23 0.69
N ILE A 58 -16.43 16.02 -0.02
CA ILE A 58 -17.47 15.06 0.39
C ILE A 58 -16.95 13.62 0.28
N PRO A 59 -16.33 13.18 -0.83
CA PRO A 59 -15.70 11.86 -0.90
C PRO A 59 -14.61 11.68 0.16
N ALA A 60 -13.72 12.67 0.35
CA ALA A 60 -12.69 12.60 1.38
C ALA A 60 -13.28 12.45 2.79
N TYR A 61 -14.34 13.18 3.11
CA TYR A 61 -15.03 13.05 4.39
C TYR A 61 -15.62 11.63 4.58
N ASN A 62 -16.21 11.05 3.54
CA ASN A 62 -16.75 9.69 3.61
C ASN A 62 -15.63 8.65 3.75
N PHE A 63 -14.49 8.81 3.06
CA PHE A 63 -13.31 7.98 3.29
C PHE A 63 -12.84 8.08 4.74
N LEU A 64 -12.74 9.29 5.28
CA LEU A 64 -12.30 9.51 6.66
C LEU A 64 -13.21 8.83 7.67
N LYS A 65 -14.52 8.95 7.52
CA LYS A 65 -15.50 8.25 8.36
C LYS A 65 -15.33 6.73 8.28
N HIS A 66 -15.13 6.21 7.08
CA HIS A 66 -14.93 4.79 6.86
C HIS A 66 -13.63 4.29 7.52
N ILE A 67 -12.53 5.04 7.35
CA ILE A 67 -11.24 4.74 7.97
C ILE A 67 -11.36 4.74 9.50
N GLN A 68 -12.00 5.74 10.08
CA GLN A 68 -12.21 5.83 11.52
C GLN A 68 -12.99 4.63 12.08
N SER A 69 -13.99 4.16 11.33
CA SER A 69 -14.90 3.11 11.81
C SER A 69 -14.35 1.71 11.63
N ASN A 70 -13.54 1.48 10.59
CA ASN A 70 -13.16 0.12 10.18
C ASN A 70 -11.68 -0.18 10.44
N TYR A 71 -10.82 0.84 10.45
CA TYR A 71 -9.36 0.67 10.55
C TYR A 71 -8.74 1.47 11.72
N PRO A 72 -9.28 1.38 12.96
CA PRO A 72 -8.62 1.98 14.11
C PRO A 72 -7.35 1.19 14.47
N GLY A 73 -6.33 1.88 14.97
CA GLY A 73 -5.13 1.23 15.50
C GLY A 73 -4.28 0.49 14.45
N ARG A 74 -4.21 1.00 13.24
CA ARG A 74 -3.43 0.43 12.10
C ARG A 74 -1.94 0.70 12.22
N VAL A 75 -1.36 0.15 13.29
CA VAL A 75 0.08 0.25 13.56
C VAL A 75 0.86 -0.48 12.47
N ALA A 76 1.98 0.09 12.03
CA ALA A 76 2.84 -0.50 11.01
C ALA A 76 3.22 -1.96 11.35
N GLY A 77 3.08 -2.87 10.40
CA GLY A 77 3.31 -4.31 10.54
C GLY A 77 2.15 -5.09 11.14
N THR A 78 1.00 -4.48 11.42
CA THR A 78 -0.19 -5.18 11.93
C THR A 78 -1.15 -5.58 10.82
N GLU A 79 -2.06 -6.51 11.13
CA GLU A 79 -3.16 -6.89 10.22
C GLU A 79 -4.03 -5.68 9.86
N LYS A 80 -4.29 -4.76 10.81
CA LYS A 80 -5.07 -3.54 10.56
C LYS A 80 -4.42 -2.60 9.55
N GLU A 81 -3.11 -2.50 9.54
CA GLU A 81 -2.38 -1.77 8.51
C GLU A 81 -2.56 -2.45 7.14
N THR A 82 -2.47 -3.77 7.08
CA THR A 82 -2.69 -4.54 5.85
C THR A 82 -4.11 -4.38 5.31
N GLU A 83 -5.13 -4.49 6.17
CA GLU A 83 -6.52 -4.23 5.80
C GLU A 83 -6.72 -2.81 5.23
N MET A 84 -6.06 -1.81 5.80
CA MET A 84 -6.09 -0.44 5.29
C MET A 84 -5.41 -0.31 3.93
N ALA A 85 -4.29 -1.03 3.70
CA ALA A 85 -3.64 -1.09 2.40
C ALA A 85 -4.57 -1.69 1.34
N VAL A 86 -5.26 -2.79 1.67
CA VAL A 86 -6.27 -3.42 0.82
C VAL A 86 -7.42 -2.46 0.48
N PHE A 87 -7.91 -1.70 1.46
CA PHE A 87 -8.93 -0.67 1.23
C PHE A 87 -8.46 0.42 0.25
N ILE A 88 -7.26 0.98 0.45
CA ILE A 88 -6.67 1.99 -0.45
C ILE A 88 -6.60 1.45 -1.88
N LEU A 89 -6.07 0.25 -2.05
CA LEU A 89 -5.96 -0.42 -3.35
C LEU A 89 -7.32 -0.66 -3.98
N SER A 90 -8.31 -1.11 -3.21
CA SER A 90 -9.67 -1.34 -3.69
C SER A 90 -10.32 -0.05 -4.21
N VAL A 91 -10.19 1.06 -3.47
CA VAL A 91 -10.69 2.37 -3.91
C VAL A 91 -10.05 2.79 -5.24
N LEU A 92 -8.74 2.64 -5.38
CA LEU A 92 -8.00 3.08 -6.57
C LEU A 92 -8.28 2.19 -7.80
N LEU A 93 -8.32 0.87 -7.63
CA LEU A 93 -8.65 -0.07 -8.71
C LEU A 93 -10.08 0.13 -9.21
N ASN A 94 -11.06 0.24 -8.31
CA ASN A 94 -12.44 0.52 -8.67
C ASN A 94 -12.61 1.93 -9.26
N GLY A 95 -11.76 2.87 -8.88
CA GLY A 95 -11.70 4.23 -9.42
C GLY A 95 -11.08 4.36 -10.80
N GLY A 96 -10.50 3.27 -11.36
CA GLY A 96 -10.03 3.21 -12.74
C GLY A 96 -8.52 3.19 -12.93
N TYR A 97 -7.72 3.08 -11.87
CA TYR A 97 -6.29 2.79 -11.99
C TYR A 97 -6.08 1.33 -12.40
N ALA A 98 -5.12 1.09 -13.29
CA ALA A 98 -4.72 -0.27 -13.66
C ALA A 98 -3.69 -0.82 -12.67
N GLU A 99 -3.61 -2.14 -12.53
CA GLU A 99 -2.58 -2.80 -11.71
C GLU A 99 -1.15 -2.43 -12.13
N SER A 100 -0.96 -2.11 -13.42
CA SER A 100 0.33 -1.64 -13.95
C SER A 100 0.74 -0.27 -13.43
N ASP A 101 -0.21 0.54 -12.95
CA ASP A 101 0.04 1.87 -12.39
C ASP A 101 0.43 1.81 -10.91
N ILE A 102 0.31 0.62 -10.31
CA ILE A 102 0.52 0.37 -8.88
C ILE A 102 1.85 -0.35 -8.66
N ALA A 103 2.65 0.17 -7.73
CA ALA A 103 3.80 -0.52 -7.16
C ALA A 103 3.62 -0.67 -5.64
N ILE A 104 4.10 -1.78 -5.10
CA ILE A 104 4.17 -2.05 -3.66
C ILE A 104 5.64 -2.18 -3.29
N GLU A 105 6.11 -1.33 -2.39
CA GLU A 105 7.48 -1.34 -1.87
C GLU A 105 7.46 -1.82 -0.43
N SER A 106 7.88 -3.07 -0.20
CA SER A 106 8.00 -3.62 1.15
C SER A 106 9.34 -3.22 1.76
N PHE A 107 9.33 -2.93 3.06
CA PHE A 107 10.53 -2.61 3.83
C PHE A 107 10.47 -3.26 5.22
N GLU A 108 11.63 -3.48 5.83
CA GLU A 108 11.72 -3.95 7.20
C GLU A 108 11.50 -2.79 8.17
N ILE A 109 10.71 -3.06 9.21
CA ILE A 109 10.51 -2.11 10.31
C ILE A 109 11.66 -2.34 11.29
N ASP A 110 12.55 -1.36 11.43
CA ASP A 110 13.56 -1.40 12.48
C ASP A 110 12.89 -1.43 13.85
N ASP A 111 13.40 -2.28 14.74
CA ASP A 111 12.95 -2.40 16.15
C ASP A 111 13.17 -1.07 16.91
N PHE A 112 12.46 -0.03 16.51
CA PHE A 112 12.64 1.29 17.09
C PHE A 112 12.03 1.45 18.47
N THR A 113 11.23 0.47 19.02
CA THR A 113 10.68 0.72 20.35
C THR A 113 10.23 -0.49 21.18
N PRO A 114 11.08 -1.01 22.06
CA PRO A 114 10.59 -1.77 23.21
C PRO A 114 9.64 -0.98 24.14
N MET A 115 9.77 0.36 24.18
CA MET A 115 8.96 1.21 25.10
C MET A 115 7.58 1.60 24.54
N MET A 116 7.41 1.70 23.23
CA MET A 116 6.09 1.99 22.65
C MET A 116 5.22 0.73 22.52
N ASP A 117 5.82 -0.45 22.35
CA ASP A 117 5.08 -1.70 22.15
C ASP A 117 4.15 -2.04 23.32
N GLU A 118 4.57 -1.83 24.56
CA GLU A 118 3.75 -2.16 25.74
C GLU A 118 2.56 -1.20 25.92
N ALA A 119 2.75 0.07 25.60
CA ALA A 119 1.68 1.08 25.64
C ALA A 119 0.70 0.92 24.46
N ILE A 120 1.18 0.55 23.27
CA ILE A 120 0.38 0.34 22.08
C ILE A 120 -0.41 -0.97 22.17
N GLN A 121 0.21 -2.08 22.57
CA GLN A 121 -0.46 -3.37 22.74
C GLN A 121 -1.58 -3.32 23.81
N ASN A 122 -1.43 -2.49 24.83
CA ASN A 122 -2.46 -2.34 25.88
C ASN A 122 -3.67 -1.49 25.45
N VAL A 123 -3.56 -0.71 24.36
CA VAL A 123 -4.63 0.18 23.89
C VAL A 123 -5.38 -0.42 22.70
N PHE A 124 -4.70 -1.19 21.87
CA PHE A 124 -5.28 -1.83 20.69
C PHE A 124 -4.80 -3.27 20.60
N ASP A 125 -5.73 -4.20 20.61
CA ASP A 125 -5.48 -5.64 20.40
C ASP A 125 -5.12 -5.87 18.92
N GLY A 126 -3.89 -5.46 18.56
CA GLY A 126 -3.43 -5.33 17.17
C GLY A 126 -3.02 -6.64 16.47
N GLY A 127 -3.24 -7.80 17.11
CA GLY A 127 -2.85 -9.09 16.53
C GLY A 127 -1.34 -9.33 16.46
N GLU A 128 -0.92 -10.35 15.70
CA GLU A 128 0.50 -10.64 15.46
C GLU A 128 1.13 -9.54 14.61
N LYS A 129 2.29 -9.05 15.05
CA LYS A 129 3.03 -7.98 14.39
C LYS A 129 4.08 -8.58 13.44
N SER A 130 4.06 -8.14 12.20
CA SER A 130 5.14 -8.43 11.23
C SER A 130 6.30 -7.45 11.43
N ASN A 131 7.52 -7.89 11.13
CA ASN A 131 8.70 -7.01 11.07
C ASN A 131 8.80 -6.26 9.73
N SER A 132 7.74 -6.24 8.94
CA SER A 132 7.73 -5.57 7.65
C SER A 132 6.45 -4.80 7.43
N SER A 133 6.57 -3.68 6.73
CA SER A 133 5.47 -2.87 6.23
C SER A 133 5.64 -2.62 4.74
N GLN A 134 4.80 -1.82 4.14
CA GLN A 134 4.85 -1.49 2.72
C GLN A 134 4.37 -0.08 2.43
N ASN A 135 4.95 0.52 1.40
CA ASN A 135 4.40 1.70 0.75
C ASN A 135 3.59 1.29 -0.48
N ILE A 136 2.50 1.98 -0.75
CA ILE A 136 1.68 1.83 -1.94
C ILE A 136 1.94 3.05 -2.84
N LEU A 137 2.46 2.83 -4.04
CA LEU A 137 2.76 3.88 -5.00
C LEU A 137 1.83 3.75 -6.21
N ILE A 138 1.16 4.82 -6.56
CA ILE A 138 0.29 4.88 -7.73
C ILE A 138 0.79 5.97 -8.66
N THR A 139 1.03 5.63 -9.93
CA THR A 139 1.56 6.56 -10.92
C THR A 139 0.52 6.93 -11.96
N LYS A 140 0.05 8.17 -11.93
CA LYS A 140 -0.74 8.79 -12.97
C LYS A 140 0.21 9.47 -13.96
N LYS A 141 0.42 8.88 -15.12
CA LYS A 141 1.30 9.43 -16.15
C LYS A 141 0.75 10.74 -16.73
N GLY A 142 1.63 11.73 -16.81
CA GLY A 142 1.43 12.99 -17.52
C GLY A 142 2.19 13.01 -18.84
N GLU A 143 2.21 14.18 -19.51
CA GLU A 143 2.99 14.41 -20.74
C GLU A 143 4.50 14.52 -20.45
N SER A 144 4.86 14.99 -19.25
CA SER A 144 6.24 15.21 -18.80
C SER A 144 6.70 14.10 -17.85
N GLU A 145 7.97 13.74 -17.97
CA GLU A 145 8.67 12.84 -17.03
C GLU A 145 8.86 13.46 -15.62
N LYS A 146 8.68 14.80 -15.48
CA LYS A 146 8.74 15.44 -14.18
C LYS A 146 7.53 15.03 -13.35
N THR A 147 7.78 14.66 -12.09
CA THR A 147 6.79 14.08 -11.19
C THR A 147 6.46 15.00 -10.03
N ILE A 148 5.17 15.14 -9.75
CA ILE A 148 4.64 15.71 -8.51
C ILE A 148 4.34 14.53 -7.58
N ILE A 149 4.87 14.56 -6.35
CA ILE A 149 4.59 13.55 -5.33
C ILE A 149 3.51 14.08 -4.39
N VAL A 150 2.47 13.28 -4.18
CA VAL A 150 1.41 13.51 -3.20
C VAL A 150 1.47 12.36 -2.20
N GLY A 151 1.90 12.65 -0.96
CA GLY A 151 2.12 11.60 0.05
C GLY A 151 1.22 11.76 1.27
N ALA A 152 0.81 10.63 1.83
CA ALA A 152 0.12 10.55 3.12
C ALA A 152 0.38 9.19 3.73
N HIS A 153 0.97 9.11 4.94
CA HIS A 153 1.11 7.81 5.61
C HIS A 153 -0.25 7.29 6.06
N TYR A 154 -0.47 5.99 5.95
CA TYR A 154 -1.75 5.37 6.26
C TYR A 154 -1.75 4.57 7.57
N ASP A 155 -0.59 4.32 8.14
CA ASP A 155 -0.47 3.76 9.48
C ASP A 155 -0.92 4.74 10.58
N SER A 156 -1.03 4.28 11.80
CA SER A 156 -1.29 5.12 12.98
C SER A 156 -0.60 4.59 14.22
N ALA A 157 -0.10 5.49 15.06
CA ALA A 157 0.64 5.15 16.27
C ALA A 157 -0.30 4.94 17.47
N GLY A 158 -0.99 3.80 17.54
CA GLY A 158 -1.79 3.42 18.71
C GLY A 158 -3.03 4.30 18.98
N THR A 159 -3.52 5.02 17.96
CA THR A 159 -4.74 5.84 18.02
C THR A 159 -5.68 5.46 16.87
N HIS A 160 -6.88 6.06 16.84
CA HIS A 160 -7.75 5.91 15.65
C HIS A 160 -7.13 6.50 14.39
N GLY A 161 -6.09 7.34 14.51
CA GLY A 161 -5.37 7.92 13.38
C GLY A 161 -6.27 8.69 12.42
N VAL A 162 -7.28 9.41 12.95
CA VAL A 162 -8.25 10.16 12.12
C VAL A 162 -7.57 11.39 11.53
N ASP A 163 -6.96 12.20 12.37
CA ASP A 163 -6.23 13.39 11.99
C ASP A 163 -4.84 13.02 11.47
N ASP A 164 -4.13 12.16 12.16
CA ASP A 164 -2.78 11.70 11.87
C ASP A 164 -2.77 10.21 11.48
N ASN A 165 -2.84 9.85 10.19
CA ASN A 165 -3.02 10.72 9.03
C ASN A 165 -4.14 10.22 8.10
N GLY A 166 -5.24 9.69 8.67
CA GLY A 166 -6.42 9.28 7.90
C GLY A 166 -7.03 10.43 7.07
N SER A 167 -6.93 11.68 7.58
CA SER A 167 -7.36 12.87 6.86
C SER A 167 -6.54 13.09 5.59
N GLY A 168 -5.22 13.00 5.66
CA GLY A 168 -4.32 13.12 4.51
C GLY A 168 -4.56 12.01 3.48
N VAL A 169 -4.71 10.75 3.93
CA VAL A 169 -5.06 9.63 3.05
C VAL A 169 -6.37 9.89 2.31
N SER A 170 -7.39 10.36 3.02
CA SER A 170 -8.72 10.62 2.45
C SER A 170 -8.68 11.68 1.36
N VAL A 171 -7.95 12.77 1.59
CA VAL A 171 -7.76 13.84 0.59
C VAL A 171 -6.93 13.36 -0.60
N ALA A 172 -5.88 12.57 -0.35
CA ALA A 172 -5.05 12.01 -1.42
C ALA A 172 -5.86 11.03 -2.29
N LEU A 173 -6.71 10.18 -1.70
CA LEU A 173 -7.62 9.28 -2.43
C LEU A 173 -8.62 10.06 -3.29
N GLU A 174 -9.30 11.06 -2.73
CA GLU A 174 -10.23 11.89 -3.53
C GLU A 174 -9.50 12.56 -4.70
N ASN A 175 -8.31 13.13 -4.45
CA ASN A 175 -7.52 13.74 -5.50
C ASN A 175 -7.13 12.73 -6.57
N ALA A 176 -6.68 11.53 -6.20
CA ALA A 176 -6.32 10.47 -7.13
C ALA A 176 -7.51 10.09 -8.03
N LEU A 177 -8.70 9.89 -7.45
CA LEU A 177 -9.91 9.57 -8.19
C LEU A 177 -10.30 10.67 -9.19
N ARG A 178 -10.13 11.94 -8.81
CA ARG A 178 -10.40 13.08 -9.71
C ARG A 178 -9.40 13.18 -10.85
N MET A 179 -8.15 12.75 -10.60
CA MET A 179 -7.06 12.85 -11.57
C MET A 179 -6.97 11.67 -12.54
N VAL A 180 -7.56 10.50 -12.25
CA VAL A 180 -7.37 9.28 -13.04
C VAL A 180 -7.61 9.50 -14.54
N ASN A 181 -8.68 10.21 -14.91
CA ASN A 181 -9.04 10.52 -16.31
C ASN A 181 -8.73 11.96 -16.72
N THR A 182 -8.10 12.77 -15.86
CA THR A 182 -7.79 14.17 -16.14
C THR A 182 -6.43 14.26 -16.83
N PRO A 183 -6.31 14.85 -18.04
CA PRO A 183 -5.02 15.11 -18.65
C PRO A 183 -4.15 16.00 -17.76
N THR A 184 -2.90 15.63 -17.56
CA THR A 184 -1.93 16.38 -16.76
C THR A 184 -0.63 16.57 -17.50
N TYR A 185 0.00 17.73 -17.34
CA TYR A 185 1.33 17.95 -17.91
C TYR A 185 2.39 17.18 -17.12
N TYR A 186 2.37 17.29 -15.78
CA TYR A 186 3.27 16.51 -14.92
C TYR A 186 2.70 15.14 -14.62
N THR A 187 3.59 14.15 -14.53
CA THR A 187 3.26 12.87 -13.89
C THR A 187 2.92 13.12 -12.42
N ILE A 188 1.92 12.45 -11.88
CA ILE A 188 1.57 12.51 -10.46
C ILE A 188 1.82 11.12 -9.86
N GLN A 189 2.55 11.07 -8.76
CA GLN A 189 2.77 9.86 -7.99
C GLN A 189 2.15 10.04 -6.61
N TYR A 190 1.15 9.23 -6.30
CA TYR A 190 0.59 9.12 -4.96
C TYR A 190 1.38 8.07 -4.19
N VAL A 191 1.73 8.39 -2.95
CA VAL A 191 2.50 7.52 -2.05
C VAL A 191 1.75 7.43 -0.73
N PHE A 192 1.34 6.21 -0.41
CA PHE A 192 0.69 5.88 0.86
C PHE A 192 1.58 4.94 1.66
#